data_738815f895d4b9c8a63e8bfe0321fcd4
#
_entry.id   738815f895d4b9c8a63e8bfe0321fcd4
#
_cell.length_a   1.000
_cell.length_b   1.000
_cell.length_c   1.000
_cell.angle_alpha   90.00
_cell.angle_beta   90.00
_cell.angle_gamma   90.00
#
_symmetry.space_group_name_H-M   'P 1'
#
loop_
_entity.id
_entity.type
_entity.pdbx_description
1 polymer ?
#
loop_
_entity_poly.entity_id
_entity_poly.type
_entity_poly.pdbx_seq_one_letter_code
_entity_poly.pdbx_strand_id
1 'polypeptide(L)'
;MSTQTAIMSWAELCGVDDIPLRGSRRVTLDAEEVAVFRTAANTVFAIQNVCPHKGGPLSEGIVHDTAVSCPLHAMVIDLETGRARGADTGCVRTYPIEIREGGRVYI
;
A
#
# COMPACT_ATOMS: atom_id res chain seq x y z
N MET A 1 25.56 -16.90 -2.62
CA MET A 1 24.88 -16.09 -2.79
C MET A 1 23.71 -15.82 -2.07
N SER A 2 23.76 -15.23 -1.07
CA SER A 2 22.65 -14.91 -0.25
C SER A 2 21.82 -13.81 -0.81
N THR A 3 22.33 -13.13 -1.78
CA THR A 3 21.58 -12.04 -2.36
C THR A 3 20.27 -12.47 -2.93
N GLN A 4 20.26 -13.61 -3.61
CA GLN A 4 19.07 -14.06 -4.16
C GLN A 4 18.08 -14.47 -3.14
N THR A 5 18.55 -15.03 -2.05
CA THR A 5 17.65 -15.40 -0.97
C THR A 5 16.95 -14.20 -0.44
N ALA A 6 17.65 -13.10 -0.28
CA ALA A 6 17.02 -11.88 0.24
C ALA A 6 15.96 -11.36 -0.74
N ILE A 7 16.25 -11.43 -2.02
CA ILE A 7 15.31 -10.95 -3.02
C ILE A 7 14.06 -11.80 -3.04
N MET A 8 14.21 -13.08 -2.80
CA MET A 8 13.08 -13.99 -2.86
C MET A 8 12.32 -14.09 -1.56
N SER A 9 12.76 -13.37 -0.54
CA SER A 9 12.12 -13.47 0.77
C SER A 9 10.82 -12.71 0.83
N TRP A 10 9.84 -13.32 1.44
CA TRP A 10 8.58 -12.67 1.74
C TRP A 10 8.47 -12.58 3.26
N ALA A 11 8.02 -11.44 3.74
CA ALA A 11 7.83 -11.23 5.17
C ALA A 11 6.34 -11.22 5.47
N GLU A 12 5.94 -11.96 6.48
CA GLU A 12 4.54 -11.96 6.90
C GLU A 12 4.25 -10.68 7.66
N LEU A 13 3.19 -9.97 7.29
CA LEU A 13 2.82 -8.73 7.94
C LEU A 13 1.71 -8.94 8.98
N CYS A 14 0.59 -9.50 8.54
CA CYS A 14 -0.61 -9.55 9.36
C CYS A 14 -1.64 -10.41 8.65
N GLY A 15 -2.82 -10.55 9.24
CA GLY A 15 -3.95 -11.13 8.54
C GLY A 15 -4.70 -10.06 7.78
N VAL A 16 -5.43 -10.46 6.76
CA VAL A 16 -6.28 -9.53 6.01
C VAL A 16 -7.23 -8.82 6.97
N ASP A 17 -7.76 -9.56 7.95
CA ASP A 17 -8.71 -8.98 8.90
C ASP A 17 -8.08 -7.97 9.86
N ASP A 18 -6.76 -7.90 9.89
CA ASP A 18 -6.07 -6.91 10.71
C ASP A 18 -6.01 -5.56 10.03
N ILE A 19 -6.44 -5.49 8.76
CA ILE A 19 -6.51 -4.25 8.02
C ILE A 19 -7.98 -3.87 7.93
N PRO A 20 -8.37 -2.66 8.37
CA PRO A 20 -9.78 -2.28 8.30
C PRO A 20 -10.29 -2.32 6.87
N LEU A 21 -11.53 -2.76 6.69
CA LEU A 21 -12.13 -2.79 5.36
C LEU A 21 -12.19 -1.36 4.83
N ARG A 22 -11.73 -1.18 3.60
CA ARG A 22 -11.63 0.15 2.98
C ARG A 22 -10.76 1.08 3.82
N GLY A 23 -9.77 0.51 4.47
CA GLY A 23 -8.86 1.23 5.33
C GLY A 23 -7.43 0.81 5.09
N SER A 24 -6.59 1.08 6.07
CA SER A 24 -5.17 0.86 5.91
C SER A 24 -4.49 0.50 7.22
N ARG A 25 -3.27 0.04 7.10
CA ARG A 25 -2.38 -0.20 8.21
C ARG A 25 -1.00 0.26 7.80
N ARG A 26 -0.28 0.91 8.72
CA ARG A 26 1.07 1.36 8.45
C ARG A 26 2.06 0.33 8.97
N VAL A 27 3.08 0.04 8.19
CA VAL A 27 4.17 -0.83 8.61
C VAL A 27 5.48 -0.20 8.20
N THR A 28 6.55 -0.54 8.91
CA THR A 28 7.88 -0.08 8.53
C THR A 28 8.63 -1.24 7.93
N LEU A 29 9.16 -1.03 6.73
CA LEU A 29 9.87 -2.06 6.01
C LEU A 29 11.18 -1.47 5.52
N ASP A 30 12.31 -1.99 6.03
CA ASP A 30 13.63 -1.48 5.66
C ASP A 30 13.73 0.03 5.85
N ALA A 31 13.29 0.49 7.01
CA ALA A 31 13.33 1.91 7.38
C ALA A 31 12.42 2.79 6.52
N GLU A 32 11.55 2.20 5.73
CA GLU A 32 10.62 2.93 4.90
C GLU A 32 9.21 2.69 5.40
N GLU A 33 8.41 3.75 5.47
CA GLU A 33 7.04 3.60 5.93
C GLU A 33 6.15 3.18 4.76
N VAL A 34 5.42 2.10 4.94
CA VAL A 34 4.58 1.52 3.90
C VAL A 34 3.14 1.53 4.38
N ALA A 35 2.22 1.90 3.51
CA ALA A 35 0.80 1.85 3.79
C ALA A 35 0.22 0.62 3.10
N VAL A 36 -0.45 -0.22 3.88
CA VAL A 36 -1.08 -1.43 3.36
C VAL A 36 -2.58 -1.21 3.39
N PHE A 37 -3.20 -1.28 2.23
CA PHE A 37 -4.61 -0.94 2.07
C PHE A 37 -5.45 -2.18 1.78
N ARG A 38 -6.69 -2.16 2.27
CA ARG A 38 -7.65 -3.21 1.99
C ARG A 38 -8.86 -2.58 1.33
N THR A 39 -9.19 -3.03 0.13
CA THR A 39 -10.32 -2.49 -0.62
C THR A 39 -11.62 -3.17 -0.18
N ALA A 40 -12.75 -2.63 -0.64
CA ALA A 40 -14.05 -3.22 -0.34
C ALA A 40 -14.16 -4.64 -0.89
N ALA A 41 -13.40 -4.95 -1.93
CA ALA A 41 -13.40 -6.29 -2.52
C ALA A 41 -12.37 -7.22 -1.85
N ASN A 42 -11.80 -6.80 -0.73
CA ASN A 42 -10.81 -7.57 0.01
C ASN A 42 -9.50 -7.77 -0.73
N THR A 43 -9.21 -6.89 -1.68
CA THR A 43 -7.90 -6.89 -2.33
C THR A 43 -6.96 -6.04 -1.49
N VAL A 44 -5.72 -6.48 -1.35
CA VAL A 44 -4.74 -5.81 -0.52
C VAL A 44 -3.64 -5.26 -1.40
N PHE A 45 -3.31 -3.99 -1.18
CA PHE A 45 -2.23 -3.32 -1.90
C PHE A 45 -1.30 -2.66 -0.91
N ALA A 46 -0.03 -2.52 -1.26
CA ALA A 46 0.94 -1.83 -0.42
C ALA A 46 1.69 -0.82 -1.25
N ILE A 47 1.76 0.41 -0.75
CA ILE A 47 2.49 1.47 -1.42
C ILE A 47 3.27 2.27 -0.39
N GLN A 48 4.23 3.04 -0.87
CA GLN A 48 4.98 3.95 -0.05
C GLN A 48 4.02 4.94 0.61
N ASN A 49 4.15 5.18 1.91
CA ASN A 49 3.18 6.00 2.65
C ASN A 49 3.51 7.47 2.57
N VAL A 50 3.62 7.98 1.34
CA VAL A 50 4.00 9.36 1.09
C VAL A 50 3.27 9.86 -0.13
N CYS A 51 2.51 10.94 0.00
CA CYS A 51 1.87 11.54 -1.15
C CYS A 51 2.92 12.23 -2.02
N PRO A 52 2.99 11.96 -3.31
CA PRO A 52 4.02 12.54 -4.15
C PRO A 52 3.92 14.05 -4.27
N HIS A 53 2.77 14.63 -3.96
CA HIS A 53 2.58 16.06 -4.10
C HIS A 53 3.05 16.82 -2.86
N LYS A 54 2.61 16.43 -1.67
CA LYS A 54 2.92 17.17 -0.46
C LYS A 54 3.52 16.31 0.64
N GLY A 55 3.79 15.07 0.38
CA GLY A 55 4.40 14.22 1.39
C GLY A 55 3.47 13.76 2.49
N GLY A 56 2.17 13.98 2.35
CA GLY A 56 1.23 13.57 3.37
C GLY A 56 1.11 12.06 3.46
N PRO A 57 0.66 11.54 4.62
CA PRO A 57 0.56 10.09 4.79
C PRO A 57 -0.65 9.54 4.07
N LEU A 58 -0.43 8.77 3.02
CA LEU A 58 -1.52 8.19 2.26
C LEU A 58 -2.36 7.22 3.08
N SER A 59 -1.79 6.67 4.15
CA SER A 59 -2.54 5.78 5.04
C SER A 59 -3.71 6.48 5.72
N GLU A 60 -3.67 7.81 5.79
CA GLU A 60 -4.76 8.58 6.39
C GLU A 60 -5.81 8.97 5.36
N GLY A 61 -5.62 8.58 4.11
CA GLY A 61 -6.52 8.95 3.04
C GLY A 61 -7.76 8.07 2.97
N ILE A 62 -8.60 8.37 2.00
CA ILE A 62 -9.85 7.65 1.80
C ILE A 62 -9.69 6.63 0.68
N VAL A 63 -9.94 5.36 0.99
CA VAL A 63 -9.86 4.28 0.01
C VAL A 63 -11.18 4.18 -0.74
N HIS A 64 -11.11 4.18 -2.06
CA HIS A 64 -12.28 3.96 -2.90
C HIS A 64 -11.87 3.16 -4.13
N ASP A 65 -12.61 2.09 -4.42
CA ASP A 65 -12.25 1.16 -5.48
C ASP A 65 -10.80 0.68 -5.28
N THR A 66 -9.94 0.88 -6.25
CA THR A 66 -8.53 0.50 -6.17
C THR A 66 -7.65 1.73 -6.08
N ALA A 67 -8.12 2.75 -5.37
CA ALA A 67 -7.40 4.00 -5.25
C ALA A 67 -7.51 4.58 -3.86
N VAL A 68 -6.67 5.55 -3.55
CA VAL A 68 -6.73 6.29 -2.29
C VAL A 68 -6.61 7.77 -2.59
N SER A 69 -7.43 8.57 -1.90
CA SER A 69 -7.36 10.03 -2.01
C SER A 69 -6.48 10.56 -0.89
N CYS A 70 -5.47 11.34 -1.25
CA CYS A 70 -4.56 11.94 -0.28
C CYS A 70 -5.33 12.89 0.62
N PRO A 71 -5.09 12.86 1.94
CA PRO A 71 -5.85 13.72 2.86
C PRO A 71 -5.55 15.21 2.70
N LEU A 72 -4.42 15.56 2.08
CA LEU A 72 -4.05 16.97 1.99
C LEU A 72 -4.71 17.68 0.81
N HIS A 73 -4.69 17.10 -0.37
CA HIS A 73 -5.19 17.77 -1.56
C HIS A 73 -6.09 16.90 -2.41
N ALA A 74 -6.58 15.82 -1.84
CA ALA A 74 -7.47 14.92 -2.54
C ALA A 74 -6.88 14.37 -3.84
N MET A 75 -5.55 14.39 -3.97
CA MET A 75 -4.91 13.73 -5.11
C MET A 75 -5.22 12.24 -5.02
N VAL A 76 -5.65 11.66 -6.12
CA VAL A 76 -6.05 10.26 -6.16
C VAL A 76 -4.88 9.43 -6.68
N ILE A 77 -4.46 8.45 -5.89
CA ILE A 77 -3.36 7.56 -6.25
C ILE A 77 -3.92 6.18 -6.52
N ASP A 78 -3.56 5.62 -7.67
CA ASP A 78 -3.94 4.26 -8.02
C ASP A 78 -3.13 3.29 -7.18
N LEU A 79 -3.80 2.42 -6.44
CA LEU A 79 -3.10 1.50 -5.53
C LEU A 79 -2.34 0.41 -6.27
N GLU A 80 -2.80 0.08 -7.47
CA GLU A 80 -2.18 -0.98 -8.23
C GLU A 80 -0.89 -0.51 -8.89
N THR A 81 -0.89 0.72 -9.42
CA THR A 81 0.26 1.23 -10.16
C THR A 81 1.10 2.24 -9.37
N GLY A 82 0.54 2.82 -8.32
CA GLY A 82 1.22 3.87 -7.56
C GLY A 82 1.19 5.22 -8.26
N ARG A 83 0.44 5.36 -9.35
CA ARG A 83 0.43 6.59 -10.11
C ARG A 83 -0.73 7.48 -9.75
N ALA A 84 -0.51 8.79 -9.80
CA ALA A 84 -1.58 9.75 -9.64
C ALA A 84 -2.53 9.66 -10.81
N ARG A 85 -3.82 9.79 -10.55
CA ARG A 85 -4.86 9.72 -11.56
C ARG A 85 -5.23 11.12 -12.01
N GLY A 86 -5.86 11.19 -13.20
CA GLY A 86 -6.38 12.43 -13.73
C GLY A 86 -5.27 13.33 -14.25
N ALA A 87 -5.40 14.62 -14.00
CA ALA A 87 -4.45 15.60 -14.47
C ALA A 87 -3.21 15.72 -13.60
N ASP A 88 -3.22 15.08 -12.43
CA ASP A 88 -2.08 15.14 -11.52
C ASP A 88 -0.95 14.27 -12.03
N THR A 89 0.27 14.62 -11.61
CA THR A 89 1.45 13.84 -11.96
C THR A 89 2.13 13.37 -10.69
N GLY A 90 2.89 12.31 -10.82
CA GLY A 90 3.63 11.77 -9.69
C GLY A 90 3.31 10.31 -9.49
N CYS A 91 4.16 9.66 -8.73
CA CYS A 91 3.96 8.25 -8.41
C CYS A 91 4.66 7.92 -7.12
N VAL A 92 4.25 6.82 -6.52
CA VAL A 92 4.90 6.28 -5.34
C VAL A 92 5.28 4.84 -5.63
N ARG A 93 6.20 4.32 -4.84
CA ARG A 93 6.62 2.93 -5.00
C ARG A 93 5.51 2.01 -4.56
N THR A 94 5.29 0.94 -5.31
CA THR A 94 4.37 -0.10 -4.91
C THR A 94 5.19 -1.31 -4.45
N TYR A 95 4.57 -2.13 -3.61
CA TYR A 95 5.22 -3.33 -3.09
C TYR A 95 4.35 -4.53 -3.45
N PRO A 96 4.95 -5.64 -3.85
CA PRO A 96 4.16 -6.83 -4.15
C PRO A 96 3.55 -7.40 -2.88
N ILE A 97 2.32 -7.86 -2.99
CA ILE A 97 1.58 -8.45 -1.87
C ILE A 97 1.14 -9.85 -2.28
N GLU A 98 1.24 -10.78 -1.34
CA GLU A 98 0.72 -12.11 -1.54
C GLU A 98 -0.14 -12.48 -0.35
N ILE A 99 -1.32 -13.00 -0.60
CA ILE A 99 -2.19 -13.48 0.48
C ILE A 99 -2.15 -15.00 0.44
N ARG A 100 -1.74 -15.59 1.56
CA ARG A 100 -1.58 -17.04 1.66
C ARG A 100 -2.69 -17.63 2.52
N GLU A 101 -2.65 -18.94 2.64
CA GLU A 101 -3.65 -19.69 3.35
C GLU A 101 -3.95 -19.08 4.72
N GLY A 102 -5.22 -19.03 5.07
CA GLY A 102 -5.63 -18.44 6.33
C GLY A 102 -5.73 -16.93 6.29
N GLY A 103 -5.61 -16.33 5.10
CA GLY A 103 -5.71 -14.88 4.97
C GLY A 103 -4.48 -14.15 5.47
N ARG A 104 -3.32 -14.79 5.47
CA ARG A 104 -2.09 -14.15 5.93
C ARG A 104 -1.47 -13.34 4.80
N VAL A 105 -1.13 -12.10 5.11
CA VAL A 105 -0.61 -11.15 4.13
C VAL A 105 0.91 -11.12 4.21
N TYR A 106 1.55 -11.29 3.05
CA TYR A 106 3.01 -11.25 2.93
C TYR A 106 3.41 -10.13 1.98
N ILE A 107 4.57 -9.55 2.25
CA ILE A 107 5.09 -8.45 1.43
C ILE A 107 6.54 -8.70 1.03
#